data_ecbe20b453eb2bff3b01ad38e44e678a
#
_entry.id   ecbe20b453eb2bff3b01ad38e44e678a
#
_cell.length_a   1.000
_cell.length_b   1.000
_cell.length_c   1.000
_cell.angle_alpha   90.00
_cell.angle_beta   90.00
_cell.angle_gamma   90.00
#
_symmetry.space_group_name_H-M   'P 1'
#
loop_
_entity.id
_entity.type
_entity.pdbx_description
1 polymer ?
#
loop_
_entity_poly.entity_id
_entity_poly.type
_entity_poly.pdbx_seq_one_letter_code
_entity_poly.pdbx_strand_id
1 'polypeptide(L)'
;MRYIKIEDLLVFRSRWGQGNELWKNSVLKKDFRDFFHNKCWYTEVPLVGQDVHIDHFRPKAAVKPFENFKYNHLIQDEGYYWLANDPSNYRACCIYANRKTGGGGKGNYFPLADDGVYQSEKDENNEHPMLLDPCVAEDVKLLSFLGNRVVPATDDELGKERVRVSASIYNLTDAYISNERGKIWASIEQLLAEYASGDISKSSCIRQLRDAISPKAPFSACAIACVNSLAPDEIKSELDLIL
;
A
#
# COMPACT_ATOMS: atom_id res chain seq x y z
N MET A 1 4.25 0.54 2.03
CA MET A 1 3.51 -0.04 0.86
C MET A 1 4.54 -0.67 -0.06
N ARG A 2 4.29 -1.87 -0.57
CA ARG A 2 5.17 -2.57 -1.53
C ARG A 2 4.50 -2.63 -2.90
N TYR A 3 5.30 -2.66 -3.94
CA TYR A 3 4.80 -2.87 -5.29
C TYR A 3 4.23 -4.28 -5.46
N ILE A 4 3.07 -4.37 -6.08
CA ILE A 4 2.32 -5.60 -6.34
C ILE A 4 2.04 -5.67 -7.85
N LYS A 5 2.71 -6.59 -8.52
CA LYS A 5 2.50 -6.83 -9.96
C LYS A 5 1.19 -7.60 -10.15
N ILE A 6 0.09 -6.87 -10.22
CA ILE A 6 -1.26 -7.45 -10.29
C ILE A 6 -1.46 -8.35 -11.52
N GLU A 7 -0.73 -8.10 -12.59
CA GLU A 7 -0.78 -8.91 -13.82
C GLU A 7 -0.49 -10.38 -13.53
N ASP A 8 0.45 -10.65 -12.61
CA ASP A 8 0.81 -12.02 -12.23
C ASP A 8 -0.32 -12.73 -11.47
N LEU A 9 -1.20 -11.97 -10.80
CA LEU A 9 -2.41 -12.50 -10.17
C LEU A 9 -3.54 -12.68 -11.20
N LEU A 10 -3.65 -11.79 -12.17
CA LEU A 10 -4.73 -11.81 -13.17
C LEU A 10 -4.66 -13.03 -14.09
N VAL A 11 -3.53 -13.74 -14.17
CA VAL A 11 -3.43 -15.02 -14.89
C VAL A 11 -4.42 -16.09 -14.35
N PHE A 12 -4.86 -15.93 -13.08
CA PHE A 12 -5.83 -16.83 -12.45
C PHE A 12 -7.29 -16.43 -12.66
N ARG A 13 -7.55 -15.39 -13.47
CA ARG A 13 -8.91 -14.83 -13.69
C ARG A 13 -9.97 -15.87 -14.04
N SER A 14 -9.59 -16.91 -14.82
CA SER A 14 -10.52 -17.99 -15.21
C SER A 14 -11.08 -18.78 -14.02
N ARG A 15 -10.41 -18.79 -12.88
CA ARG A 15 -10.81 -19.50 -11.65
C ARG A 15 -11.94 -18.77 -10.89
N TRP A 16 -12.14 -17.48 -11.13
CA TRP A 16 -13.07 -16.64 -10.35
C TRP A 16 -14.49 -16.64 -10.92
N GLY A 17 -14.68 -17.27 -12.10
CA GLY A 17 -15.96 -17.29 -12.78
C GLY A 17 -16.33 -15.96 -13.44
N GLN A 18 -17.55 -15.90 -13.95
CA GLN A 18 -18.15 -14.70 -14.51
C GLN A 18 -19.42 -14.39 -13.71
N GLY A 19 -19.65 -13.14 -13.37
CA GLY A 19 -20.85 -12.76 -12.64
C GLY A 19 -20.81 -11.33 -12.13
N ASN A 20 -21.98 -10.86 -11.73
CA ASN A 20 -22.09 -9.60 -11.00
C ASN A 20 -21.49 -9.78 -9.59
N GLU A 21 -20.90 -8.72 -9.05
CA GLU A 21 -20.31 -8.71 -7.71
C GLU A 21 -19.12 -9.68 -7.53
N LEU A 22 -18.26 -9.77 -8.55
CA LEU A 22 -17.08 -10.64 -8.54
C LEU A 22 -16.19 -10.45 -7.30
N TRP A 23 -16.13 -9.25 -6.73
CA TRP A 23 -15.41 -8.92 -5.49
C TRP A 23 -15.94 -9.66 -4.24
N LYS A 24 -17.11 -10.29 -4.30
CA LYS A 24 -17.67 -11.14 -3.24
C LYS A 24 -17.26 -12.60 -3.37
N ASN A 25 -16.70 -13.01 -4.51
CA ASN A 25 -16.31 -14.38 -4.77
C ASN A 25 -15.24 -14.85 -3.79
N SER A 26 -15.44 -15.99 -3.14
CA SER A 26 -14.56 -16.50 -2.10
C SER A 26 -13.21 -16.98 -2.64
N VAL A 27 -13.17 -17.54 -3.84
CA VAL A 27 -11.94 -18.00 -4.50
C VAL A 27 -11.09 -16.78 -4.86
N LEU A 28 -11.68 -15.75 -5.46
CA LEU A 28 -11.02 -14.49 -5.76
C LEU A 28 -10.43 -13.86 -4.48
N LYS A 29 -11.24 -13.73 -3.44
CA LYS A 29 -10.78 -13.16 -2.16
C LYS A 29 -9.58 -13.92 -1.59
N LYS A 30 -9.64 -15.25 -1.65
CA LYS A 30 -8.52 -16.10 -1.21
C LYS A 30 -7.27 -15.84 -2.05
N ASP A 31 -7.39 -15.85 -3.38
CA ASP A 31 -6.25 -15.63 -4.28
C ASP A 31 -5.63 -14.23 -4.07
N PHE A 32 -6.44 -13.17 -3.95
CA PHE A 32 -5.97 -11.81 -3.67
C PHE A 32 -5.27 -11.68 -2.32
N ARG A 33 -5.79 -12.34 -1.29
CA ARG A 33 -5.18 -12.38 0.04
C ARG A 33 -3.82 -13.10 0.01
N ASP A 34 -3.81 -14.29 -0.56
CA ASP A 34 -2.64 -15.18 -0.53
C ASP A 34 -1.51 -14.64 -1.43
N PHE A 35 -1.86 -13.94 -2.51
CA PHE A 35 -0.91 -13.35 -3.46
C PHE A 35 0.05 -12.37 -2.77
N PHE A 36 -0.42 -11.58 -1.81
CA PHE A 36 0.42 -10.70 -1.01
C PHE A 36 0.63 -11.24 0.42
N HIS A 37 0.79 -12.54 0.55
CA HIS A 37 1.18 -13.21 1.79
C HIS A 37 0.26 -12.89 2.98
N ASN A 38 -1.04 -12.85 2.76
CA ASN A 38 -2.05 -12.57 3.79
C ASN A 38 -1.86 -11.20 4.48
N LYS A 39 -1.48 -10.18 3.71
CA LYS A 39 -1.33 -8.80 4.18
C LYS A 39 -2.22 -7.83 3.42
N CYS A 40 -2.57 -6.73 4.08
CA CYS A 40 -3.22 -5.60 3.44
C CYS A 40 -2.28 -4.95 2.41
N TRP A 41 -2.75 -4.73 1.19
CA TRP A 41 -1.95 -4.15 0.11
C TRP A 41 -1.55 -2.69 0.36
N TYR A 42 -2.36 -1.95 1.14
CA TYR A 42 -2.08 -0.55 1.48
C TYR A 42 -1.17 -0.40 2.71
N THR A 43 -1.50 -1.10 3.79
CA THR A 43 -0.88 -0.88 5.11
C THR A 43 0.20 -1.90 5.48
N GLU A 44 0.25 -3.05 4.78
CA GLU A 44 1.04 -4.24 5.11
C GLU A 44 0.71 -4.90 6.46
N VAL A 45 -0.41 -4.52 7.07
CA VAL A 45 -0.95 -5.20 8.26
C VAL A 45 -1.34 -6.64 7.91
N PRO A 46 -0.97 -7.65 8.73
CA PRO A 46 -1.44 -9.01 8.56
C PRO A 46 -2.97 -9.11 8.62
N LEU A 47 -3.57 -9.88 7.71
CA LEU A 47 -5.01 -10.11 7.65
C LEU A 47 -5.45 -11.33 8.48
N VAL A 48 -4.72 -11.63 9.55
CA VAL A 48 -4.99 -12.79 10.42
C VAL A 48 -6.23 -12.50 11.26
N GLY A 49 -7.16 -13.47 11.28
CA GLY A 49 -8.38 -13.38 12.10
C GLY A 49 -9.43 -12.38 11.59
N GLN A 50 -9.28 -11.88 10.38
CA GLN A 50 -10.26 -10.99 9.75
C GLN A 50 -10.54 -11.40 8.30
N ASP A 51 -11.72 -11.07 7.81
CA ASP A 51 -12.05 -11.22 6.41
C ASP A 51 -11.24 -10.23 5.56
N VAL A 52 -10.75 -10.69 4.41
CA VAL A 52 -10.17 -9.79 3.43
C VAL A 52 -11.27 -8.97 2.76
N HIS A 53 -11.07 -7.67 2.72
CA HIS A 53 -11.89 -6.77 1.94
C HIS A 53 -11.28 -6.61 0.54
N ILE A 54 -12.10 -6.68 -0.48
CA ILE A 54 -11.72 -6.26 -1.84
C ILE A 54 -12.18 -4.84 -2.02
N ASP A 55 -11.21 -3.93 -2.01
CA ASP A 55 -11.44 -2.53 -2.34
C ASP A 55 -11.42 -2.34 -3.86
N HIS A 56 -12.25 -1.43 -4.35
CA HIS A 56 -12.18 -0.92 -5.71
C HIS A 56 -11.28 0.33 -5.69
N PHE A 57 -10.09 0.25 -6.28
CA PHE A 57 -9.17 1.40 -6.29
C PHE A 57 -9.85 2.63 -6.87
N ARG A 58 -10.52 2.50 -8.02
CA ARG A 58 -11.50 3.46 -8.52
C ARG A 58 -12.88 3.05 -8.01
N PRO A 59 -13.54 3.88 -7.18
CA PRO A 59 -14.80 3.51 -6.54
C PRO A 59 -15.89 3.18 -7.56
N LYS A 60 -16.55 2.05 -7.41
CA LYS A 60 -17.66 1.64 -8.28
C LYS A 60 -18.97 2.43 -8.08
N ALA A 61 -19.06 3.22 -7.03
CA ALA A 61 -20.18 4.10 -6.70
C ALA A 61 -19.67 5.53 -6.57
N ALA A 62 -20.59 6.49 -6.46
CA ALA A 62 -20.31 7.92 -6.40
C ALA A 62 -19.05 8.25 -5.60
N VAL A 63 -18.14 8.98 -6.22
CA VAL A 63 -16.92 9.47 -5.56
C VAL A 63 -17.33 10.55 -4.56
N LYS A 64 -16.83 10.42 -3.33
CA LYS A 64 -17.10 11.38 -2.26
C LYS A 64 -15.99 12.41 -2.17
N PRO A 65 -16.33 13.68 -1.91
CA PRO A 65 -15.33 14.70 -1.63
C PRO A 65 -14.58 14.32 -0.35
N PHE A 66 -13.25 14.44 -0.38
CA PHE A 66 -12.42 14.29 0.80
C PHE A 66 -12.35 15.65 1.52
N GLU A 67 -13.01 15.77 2.67
CA GLU A 67 -13.16 17.02 3.41
C GLU A 67 -11.81 17.68 3.72
N ASN A 68 -11.75 19.01 3.60
CA ASN A 68 -10.56 19.83 3.80
C ASN A 68 -9.43 19.58 2.79
N PHE A 69 -9.72 18.97 1.64
CA PHE A 69 -8.75 18.77 0.61
C PHE A 69 -8.88 19.79 -0.52
N LYS A 70 -7.74 20.39 -0.88
CA LYS A 70 -7.62 21.48 -1.85
C LYS A 70 -8.21 21.14 -3.24
N TYR A 71 -8.17 19.85 -3.61
CA TYR A 71 -8.52 19.35 -4.93
C TYR A 71 -9.90 18.64 -4.99
N ASN A 72 -10.83 19.04 -4.13
CA ASN A 72 -12.15 18.42 -4.00
C ASN A 72 -13.23 18.95 -4.97
N HIS A 73 -12.82 19.62 -6.04
CA HIS A 73 -13.74 20.34 -6.89
C HIS A 73 -14.50 19.49 -7.91
N LEU A 74 -14.10 18.24 -8.08
CA LEU A 74 -14.76 17.32 -9.00
C LEU A 74 -15.52 16.25 -8.21
N ILE A 75 -16.79 16.09 -8.52
CA ILE A 75 -17.66 15.04 -7.98
C ILE A 75 -18.12 14.20 -9.15
N GLN A 76 -17.94 12.90 -9.06
CA GLN A 76 -18.50 11.97 -10.00
C GLN A 76 -19.65 11.21 -9.34
N ASP A 77 -20.89 11.52 -9.77
CA ASP A 77 -22.11 11.01 -9.14
C ASP A 77 -22.32 9.50 -9.35
N GLU A 78 -21.82 8.95 -10.44
CA GLU A 78 -22.06 7.55 -10.80
C GLU A 78 -20.92 6.60 -10.40
N GLY A 79 -19.72 7.14 -10.09
CA GLY A 79 -18.52 6.34 -9.86
C GLY A 79 -18.05 5.60 -11.12
N TYR A 80 -17.15 4.64 -10.94
CA TYR A 80 -16.56 3.83 -12.01
C TYR A 80 -17.29 2.48 -12.10
N TYR A 81 -18.61 2.51 -12.32
CA TYR A 81 -19.48 1.32 -12.31
C TYR A 81 -19.00 0.25 -13.32
N TRP A 82 -18.45 0.66 -14.47
CA TRP A 82 -17.92 -0.25 -15.51
C TRP A 82 -16.70 -1.03 -15.02
N LEU A 83 -15.95 -0.54 -14.03
CA LEU A 83 -14.83 -1.23 -13.41
C LEU A 83 -15.25 -2.07 -12.19
N ALA A 84 -16.56 -2.15 -11.90
CA ALA A 84 -17.04 -2.85 -10.70
C ALA A 84 -16.68 -4.35 -10.71
N ASN A 85 -16.66 -4.99 -11.87
CA ASN A 85 -16.32 -6.40 -12.04
C ASN A 85 -14.97 -6.61 -12.74
N ASP A 86 -14.13 -5.58 -12.76
CA ASP A 86 -12.77 -5.69 -13.28
C ASP A 86 -11.76 -5.96 -12.16
N PRO A 87 -11.15 -7.17 -12.10
CA PRO A 87 -10.17 -7.50 -11.06
C PRO A 87 -8.90 -6.64 -11.10
N SER A 88 -8.57 -6.01 -12.22
CA SER A 88 -7.44 -5.06 -12.29
C SER A 88 -7.64 -3.84 -11.39
N ASN A 89 -8.91 -3.50 -11.09
CA ASN A 89 -9.32 -2.43 -10.19
C ASN A 89 -9.42 -2.86 -8.71
N TYR A 90 -9.06 -4.11 -8.36
CA TYR A 90 -9.22 -4.63 -7.00
C TYR A 90 -7.93 -4.57 -6.20
N ARG A 91 -8.07 -4.27 -4.88
CA ARG A 91 -6.96 -4.27 -3.91
C ARG A 91 -7.43 -5.00 -2.65
N ALA A 92 -6.68 -6.04 -2.23
CA ALA A 92 -6.97 -6.73 -0.99
C ALA A 92 -6.54 -5.90 0.22
N CYS A 93 -7.44 -5.61 1.12
CA CYS A 93 -7.14 -4.71 2.22
C CYS A 93 -7.83 -5.11 3.53
N CYS A 94 -7.32 -4.55 4.63
CA CYS A 94 -7.95 -4.65 5.94
C CYS A 94 -9.13 -3.68 6.05
N ILE A 95 -9.99 -3.92 7.03
CA ILE A 95 -11.17 -3.08 7.28
C ILE A 95 -10.79 -1.62 7.55
N TYR A 96 -9.68 -1.37 8.27
CA TYR A 96 -9.22 -0.02 8.63
C TYR A 96 -8.82 0.82 7.41
N ALA A 97 -8.22 0.18 6.39
CA ALA A 97 -7.87 0.87 5.15
C ALA A 97 -9.08 1.10 4.24
N ASN A 98 -10.12 0.27 4.33
CA ASN A 98 -11.26 0.29 3.42
C ASN A 98 -12.48 1.07 3.96
N ARG A 99 -12.87 0.86 5.20
CA ARG A 99 -14.07 1.49 5.76
C ARG A 99 -13.75 2.76 6.52
N LYS A 100 -14.61 3.77 6.36
CA LYS A 100 -14.56 4.98 7.18
C LYS A 100 -14.90 4.60 8.63
N THR A 101 -13.86 4.48 9.46
CA THR A 101 -13.98 4.25 10.91
C THR A 101 -13.21 5.34 11.63
N GLY A 102 -13.90 6.21 12.38
CA GLY A 102 -13.29 7.14 13.33
C GLY A 102 -12.29 8.18 12.82
N GLY A 103 -12.07 8.33 11.51
CA GLY A 103 -11.13 9.33 10.99
C GLY A 103 -10.39 8.94 9.72
N GLY A 104 -10.47 7.69 9.29
CA GLY A 104 -9.81 7.22 8.07
C GLY A 104 -10.56 6.08 7.40
N GLY A 105 -10.02 5.57 6.31
CA GLY A 105 -10.59 4.51 5.50
C GLY A 105 -11.09 5.02 4.15
N LYS A 106 -10.64 4.36 3.09
CA LYS A 106 -10.83 4.81 1.71
C LYS A 106 -12.30 4.94 1.30
N GLY A 107 -13.12 3.92 1.55
CA GLY A 107 -14.50 3.94 1.07
C GLY A 107 -14.57 4.36 -0.39
N ASN A 108 -15.31 5.43 -0.66
CA ASN A 108 -15.47 6.00 -2.00
C ASN A 108 -14.64 7.29 -2.22
N TYR A 109 -13.61 7.53 -1.42
CA TYR A 109 -12.69 8.66 -1.67
C TYR A 109 -11.75 8.32 -2.83
N PHE A 110 -11.70 9.21 -3.81
CA PHE A 110 -10.79 9.11 -4.94
C PHE A 110 -10.50 10.51 -5.50
N PRO A 111 -9.81 11.38 -4.72
CA PRO A 111 -9.50 12.73 -5.15
C PRO A 111 -8.50 12.71 -6.31
N LEU A 112 -8.70 13.65 -7.24
CA LEU A 112 -7.78 13.91 -8.36
C LEU A 112 -6.98 15.19 -8.08
N ALA A 113 -5.83 15.35 -8.73
CA ALA A 113 -5.10 16.62 -8.80
C ALA A 113 -5.90 17.70 -9.54
N ASP A 114 -5.48 18.97 -9.45
CA ASP A 114 -6.20 20.12 -10.00
C ASP A 114 -6.50 20.04 -11.51
N ASP A 115 -5.61 19.40 -12.25
CA ASP A 115 -5.69 19.20 -13.69
C ASP A 115 -6.29 17.84 -14.09
N GLY A 116 -6.66 17.04 -13.09
CA GLY A 116 -7.23 15.71 -13.29
C GLY A 116 -8.69 15.77 -13.69
N VAL A 117 -9.07 14.91 -14.63
CA VAL A 117 -10.46 14.70 -15.05
C VAL A 117 -10.81 13.24 -14.79
N TYR A 118 -11.98 13.00 -14.16
CA TYR A 118 -12.44 11.63 -13.94
C TYR A 118 -12.60 10.89 -15.25
N GLN A 119 -12.02 9.71 -15.31
CA GLN A 119 -12.14 8.81 -16.45
C GLN A 119 -13.61 8.44 -16.68
N SER A 120 -14.02 8.43 -17.94
CA SER A 120 -15.30 7.88 -18.38
C SER A 120 -15.10 6.48 -18.98
N GLU A 121 -16.18 5.75 -19.20
CA GLU A 121 -16.14 4.43 -19.86
C GLU A 121 -15.49 4.47 -21.26
N LYS A 122 -15.46 5.65 -21.89
CA LYS A 122 -14.98 5.86 -23.26
C LYS A 122 -13.65 6.60 -23.35
N ASP A 123 -13.17 7.18 -22.24
CA ASP A 123 -12.00 8.07 -22.27
C ASP A 123 -11.08 7.77 -21.09
N GLU A 124 -9.89 7.26 -21.37
CA GLU A 124 -8.91 6.83 -20.37
C GLU A 124 -7.88 7.92 -20.03
N ASN A 125 -7.95 9.11 -20.62
CA ASN A 125 -6.87 10.07 -20.56
C ASN A 125 -7.11 11.17 -19.51
N ASN A 126 -6.01 11.64 -18.90
CA ASN A 126 -5.90 12.76 -17.97
C ASN A 126 -6.46 12.55 -16.56
N GLU A 127 -6.64 11.31 -16.10
CA GLU A 127 -6.90 11.06 -14.69
C GLU A 127 -5.58 11.12 -13.92
N HIS A 128 -5.48 12.06 -12.97
CA HIS A 128 -4.32 12.22 -12.09
C HIS A 128 -4.72 11.90 -10.65
N PRO A 129 -4.75 10.62 -10.24
CA PRO A 129 -5.17 10.22 -8.90
C PRO A 129 -4.22 10.75 -7.83
N MET A 130 -4.78 11.29 -6.75
CA MET A 130 -4.01 11.65 -5.58
C MET A 130 -3.67 10.44 -4.71
N LEU A 131 -4.41 9.35 -4.86
CA LEU A 131 -4.12 8.10 -4.15
C LEU A 131 -2.96 7.35 -4.80
N LEU A 132 -2.04 6.88 -3.97
CA LEU A 132 -0.99 5.96 -4.41
C LEU A 132 -1.56 4.55 -4.58
N ASP A 133 -1.28 3.97 -5.74
CA ASP A 133 -1.71 2.61 -6.05
C ASP A 133 -0.56 1.61 -5.79
N PRO A 134 -0.75 0.60 -4.93
CA PRO A 134 0.26 -0.44 -4.72
C PRO A 134 0.59 -1.24 -5.99
N CYS A 135 -0.26 -1.18 -7.02
CA CYS A 135 -0.02 -1.84 -8.30
C CYS A 135 0.70 -0.95 -9.33
N VAL A 136 1.07 0.27 -8.95
CA VAL A 136 1.86 1.19 -9.79
C VAL A 136 3.24 1.38 -9.14
N ALA A 137 4.29 0.91 -9.80
CA ALA A 137 5.64 0.93 -9.23
C ALA A 137 6.11 2.35 -8.89
N GLU A 138 5.80 3.33 -9.74
CA GLU A 138 6.18 4.73 -9.54
C GLU A 138 5.47 5.34 -8.34
N ASP A 139 4.21 4.97 -8.09
CA ASP A 139 3.47 5.42 -6.90
C ASP A 139 4.08 4.90 -5.61
N VAL A 140 4.47 3.63 -5.60
CA VAL A 140 5.09 3.00 -4.42
C VAL A 140 6.43 3.66 -4.07
N LYS A 141 7.20 4.09 -5.05
CA LYS A 141 8.48 4.78 -4.85
C LYS A 141 8.33 6.13 -4.14
N LEU A 142 7.17 6.79 -4.24
CA LEU A 142 6.93 8.07 -3.59
C LEU A 142 6.86 7.98 -2.05
N LEU A 143 6.59 6.80 -1.50
CA LEU A 143 6.31 6.61 -0.09
C LEU A 143 7.44 5.86 0.62
N SER A 144 7.92 6.42 1.73
CA SER A 144 8.92 5.81 2.60
C SER A 144 8.51 5.93 4.08
N PHE A 145 9.42 5.52 4.96
CA PHE A 145 9.23 5.54 6.40
C PHE A 145 10.45 6.09 7.11
N LEU A 146 10.22 6.78 8.24
CA LEU A 146 11.24 7.19 9.19
C LEU A 146 10.73 6.90 10.60
N GLY A 147 11.31 5.90 11.24
CA GLY A 147 10.73 5.34 12.46
C GLY A 147 9.34 4.79 12.20
N ASN A 148 8.38 5.24 12.99
CA ASN A 148 6.97 4.87 12.85
C ASN A 148 6.18 5.75 11.85
N ARG A 149 6.79 6.83 11.34
CA ARG A 149 6.14 7.83 10.49
C ARG A 149 6.21 7.47 9.02
N VAL A 150 5.13 7.77 8.30
CA VAL A 150 5.10 7.82 6.84
C VAL A 150 5.74 9.13 6.38
N VAL A 151 6.65 9.05 5.43
CA VAL A 151 7.34 10.21 4.85
C VAL A 151 7.35 10.10 3.32
N PRO A 152 7.34 11.23 2.60
CA PRO A 152 7.58 11.21 1.17
C PRO A 152 9.04 10.83 0.86
N ALA A 153 9.24 10.09 -0.23
CA ALA A 153 10.53 9.74 -0.80
C ALA A 153 10.78 10.50 -2.11
N THR A 154 10.30 11.73 -2.18
CA THR A 154 10.40 12.61 -3.35
C THR A 154 10.50 14.05 -2.91
N ASP A 155 11.17 14.89 -3.72
CA ASP A 155 11.22 16.34 -3.55
C ASP A 155 10.10 17.07 -4.31
N ASP A 156 9.42 16.38 -5.22
CA ASP A 156 8.29 16.91 -5.98
C ASP A 156 7.08 17.20 -5.07
N GLU A 157 6.54 18.41 -5.17
CA GLU A 157 5.45 18.88 -4.28
C GLU A 157 4.15 18.10 -4.50
N LEU A 158 3.83 17.73 -5.74
CA LEU A 158 2.66 16.91 -6.02
C LEU A 158 2.83 15.50 -5.43
N GLY A 159 4.01 14.91 -5.58
CA GLY A 159 4.34 13.62 -4.98
C GLY A 159 4.24 13.63 -3.47
N LYS A 160 4.76 14.67 -2.79
CA LYS A 160 4.61 14.86 -1.34
C LYS A 160 3.14 14.91 -0.92
N GLU A 161 2.33 15.66 -1.67
CA GLU A 161 0.92 15.80 -1.39
C GLU A 161 0.17 14.47 -1.64
N ARG A 162 0.50 13.72 -2.68
CA ARG A 162 -0.05 12.38 -2.93
C ARG A 162 0.24 11.43 -1.77
N VAL A 163 1.45 11.45 -1.21
CA VAL A 163 1.80 10.66 -0.01
C VAL A 163 0.95 11.07 1.18
N ARG A 164 0.79 12.38 1.44
CA ARG A 164 -0.01 12.91 2.55
C ARG A 164 -1.47 12.48 2.45
N VAL A 165 -2.07 12.61 1.26
CA VAL A 165 -3.46 12.22 0.98
C VAL A 165 -3.65 10.72 1.16
N SER A 166 -2.77 9.93 0.57
CA SER A 166 -2.83 8.47 0.68
C SER A 166 -2.65 7.99 2.12
N ALA A 167 -1.72 8.61 2.87
CA ALA A 167 -1.50 8.28 4.27
C ALA A 167 -2.75 8.52 5.12
N SER A 168 -3.48 9.62 4.85
CA SER A 168 -4.73 9.95 5.53
C SER A 168 -5.86 8.99 5.11
N ILE A 169 -6.08 8.82 3.81
CA ILE A 169 -7.20 8.03 3.28
C ILE A 169 -7.03 6.54 3.58
N TYR A 170 -5.83 5.97 3.45
CA TYR A 170 -5.57 4.57 3.78
C TYR A 170 -5.32 4.32 5.27
N ASN A 171 -5.45 5.36 6.10
CA ASN A 171 -5.24 5.26 7.54
C ASN A 171 -3.83 4.80 7.93
N LEU A 172 -2.81 5.17 7.12
CA LEU A 172 -1.42 4.76 7.37
C LEU A 172 -0.83 5.40 8.63
N THR A 173 -1.43 6.49 9.10
CA THR A 173 -1.00 7.23 10.31
C THR A 173 -1.78 6.83 11.57
N ASP A 174 -2.67 5.84 11.46
CA ASP A 174 -3.35 5.27 12.63
C ASP A 174 -2.34 4.88 13.71
N ALA A 175 -2.65 5.18 14.98
CA ALA A 175 -1.72 5.01 16.09
C ALA A 175 -1.30 3.55 16.27
N TYR A 176 -2.24 2.60 16.10
CA TYR A 176 -1.94 1.18 16.23
C TYR A 176 -1.00 0.71 15.12
N ILE A 177 -1.31 1.05 13.86
CA ILE A 177 -0.48 0.70 12.70
C ILE A 177 0.91 1.35 12.80
N SER A 178 0.97 2.60 13.24
CA SER A 178 2.24 3.33 13.43
C SER A 178 3.09 2.70 14.54
N ASN A 179 2.48 2.28 15.64
CA ASN A 179 3.19 1.60 16.73
C ASN A 179 3.78 0.26 16.28
N GLU A 180 3.04 -0.54 15.52
CA GLU A 180 3.56 -1.82 15.00
C GLU A 180 4.73 -1.60 14.03
N ARG A 181 4.67 -0.58 13.16
CA ARG A 181 5.82 -0.18 12.33
C ARG A 181 7.02 0.25 13.17
N GLY A 182 6.76 1.02 14.24
CA GLY A 182 7.81 1.46 15.16
C GLY A 182 8.57 0.31 15.83
N LYS A 183 7.87 -0.78 16.16
CA LYS A 183 8.51 -1.99 16.68
C LYS A 183 9.45 -2.64 15.67
N ILE A 184 9.05 -2.71 14.40
CA ILE A 184 9.91 -3.25 13.33
C ILE A 184 11.15 -2.37 13.15
N TRP A 185 10.98 -1.06 13.12
CA TRP A 185 12.10 -0.11 13.02
C TRP A 185 13.09 -0.30 14.18
N ALA A 186 12.60 -0.27 15.42
CA ALA A 186 13.43 -0.43 16.61
C ALA A 186 14.15 -1.79 16.67
N SER A 187 13.49 -2.87 16.23
CA SER A 187 14.10 -4.20 16.15
C SER A 187 15.27 -4.23 15.17
N ILE A 188 15.17 -3.54 14.03
CA ILE A 188 16.26 -3.45 13.04
C ILE A 188 17.39 -2.55 13.58
N GLU A 189 17.08 -1.42 14.22
CA GLU A 189 18.08 -0.57 14.87
C GLU A 189 18.90 -1.36 15.90
N GLN A 190 18.23 -2.11 16.75
CA GLN A 190 18.89 -2.96 17.75
C GLN A 190 19.78 -4.02 17.07
N LEU A 191 19.28 -4.70 16.05
CA LEU A 191 20.03 -5.71 15.32
C LEU A 191 21.32 -5.14 14.68
N LEU A 192 21.23 -3.95 14.10
CA LEU A 192 22.38 -3.26 13.53
C LEU A 192 23.37 -2.79 14.60
N ALA A 193 22.89 -2.38 15.77
CA ALA A 193 23.74 -2.03 16.92
C ALA A 193 24.50 -3.26 17.47
N GLU A 194 23.83 -4.40 17.60
CA GLU A 194 24.45 -5.68 18.01
C GLU A 194 25.51 -6.16 17.01
N TYR A 195 25.28 -5.92 15.71
CA TYR A 195 26.30 -6.18 14.69
C TYR A 195 27.49 -5.22 14.84
N ALA A 196 27.25 -3.94 15.04
CA ALA A 196 28.31 -2.93 15.17
C ALA A 196 29.18 -3.13 16.43
N SER A 197 28.59 -3.63 17.52
CA SER A 197 29.32 -3.98 18.76
C SER A 197 30.07 -5.32 18.66
N GLY A 198 29.80 -6.13 17.64
CA GLY A 198 30.39 -7.47 17.47
C GLY A 198 29.68 -8.56 18.28
N ASP A 199 28.52 -8.29 18.86
CA ASP A 199 27.73 -9.27 19.63
C ASP A 199 27.12 -10.34 18.72
N ILE A 200 26.90 -10.01 17.44
CA ILE A 200 26.45 -10.96 16.44
C ILE A 200 27.35 -10.94 15.20
N SER A 201 27.44 -12.07 14.52
CA SER A 201 28.19 -12.17 13.26
C SER A 201 27.45 -11.48 12.11
N LYS A 202 28.21 -11.04 11.08
CA LYS A 202 27.67 -10.48 9.83
C LYS A 202 26.61 -11.39 9.20
N SER A 203 26.88 -12.71 9.14
CA SER A 203 25.96 -13.68 8.56
C SER A 203 24.65 -13.79 9.36
N SER A 204 24.70 -13.70 10.68
CA SER A 204 23.50 -13.69 11.53
C SER A 204 22.68 -12.42 11.32
N CYS A 205 23.33 -11.26 11.26
CA CYS A 205 22.70 -9.99 10.97
C CYS A 205 21.98 -10.02 9.61
N ILE A 206 22.67 -10.40 8.53
CA ILE A 206 22.13 -10.49 7.18
C ILE A 206 20.93 -11.43 7.12
N ARG A 207 20.99 -12.59 7.75
CA ARG A 207 19.88 -13.53 7.78
C ARG A 207 18.62 -12.90 8.40
N GLN A 208 18.75 -12.26 9.57
CA GLN A 208 17.64 -11.64 10.26
C GLN A 208 17.06 -10.44 9.47
N LEU A 209 17.95 -9.65 8.84
CA LEU A 209 17.49 -8.55 7.97
C LEU A 209 16.75 -9.08 6.74
N ARG A 210 17.22 -10.16 6.10
CA ARG A 210 16.51 -10.82 4.98
C ARG A 210 15.10 -11.27 5.38
N ASP A 211 14.96 -11.81 6.59
CA ASP A 211 13.65 -12.20 7.11
C ASP A 211 12.75 -10.97 7.28
N ALA A 212 13.27 -9.88 7.85
CA ALA A 212 12.50 -8.65 8.08
C ALA A 212 12.10 -7.92 6.79
N ILE A 213 12.97 -7.88 5.76
CA ILE A 213 12.68 -7.24 4.47
C ILE A 213 11.92 -8.15 3.49
N SER A 214 11.73 -9.41 3.84
CA SER A 214 11.01 -10.38 2.99
C SER A 214 9.62 -9.86 2.63
N PRO A 215 9.15 -10.07 1.39
CA PRO A 215 7.76 -9.76 1.03
C PRO A 215 6.70 -10.42 1.93
N LYS A 216 7.06 -11.51 2.62
CA LYS A 216 6.19 -12.21 3.56
C LYS A 216 6.08 -11.51 4.92
N ALA A 217 7.11 -10.77 5.31
CA ALA A 217 7.14 -10.10 6.61
C ALA A 217 6.12 -8.96 6.70
N PRO A 218 5.45 -8.75 7.84
CA PRO A 218 4.66 -7.56 8.09
C PRO A 218 5.51 -6.30 7.97
N PHE A 219 4.92 -5.23 7.43
CA PHE A 219 5.58 -3.92 7.30
C PHE A 219 6.97 -3.95 6.64
N SER A 220 7.17 -4.89 5.72
CA SER A 220 8.47 -5.09 5.07
C SER A 220 8.98 -3.86 4.30
N ALA A 221 8.09 -2.98 3.81
CA ALA A 221 8.50 -1.69 3.24
C ALA A 221 9.12 -0.76 4.28
N CYS A 222 8.62 -0.77 5.52
CA CYS A 222 9.23 -0.04 6.63
C CYS A 222 10.60 -0.64 7.00
N ALA A 223 10.72 -1.96 7.02
CA ALA A 223 11.99 -2.64 7.25
C ALA A 223 13.04 -2.27 6.19
N ILE A 224 12.66 -2.26 4.91
CA ILE A 224 13.54 -1.81 3.81
C ILE A 224 13.98 -0.36 4.01
N ALA A 225 13.06 0.54 4.35
CA ALA A 225 13.39 1.93 4.59
C ALA A 225 14.38 2.09 5.75
N CYS A 226 14.22 1.33 6.83
CA CYS A 226 15.13 1.32 7.96
C CYS A 226 16.53 0.83 7.57
N VAL A 227 16.61 -0.30 6.84
CA VAL A 227 17.91 -0.85 6.38
C VAL A 227 18.59 0.13 5.43
N ASN A 228 17.85 0.72 4.47
CA ASN A 228 18.43 1.72 3.55
C ASN A 228 18.97 2.96 4.30
N SER A 229 18.30 3.35 5.38
CA SER A 229 18.69 4.52 6.17
C SER A 229 19.87 4.26 7.10
N LEU A 230 19.93 3.09 7.73
CA LEU A 230 20.80 2.86 8.88
C LEU A 230 21.90 1.81 8.66
N ALA A 231 21.71 0.86 7.75
CA ALA A 231 22.67 -0.21 7.58
C ALA A 231 23.95 0.28 6.88
N PRO A 232 25.13 -0.26 7.26
CA PRO A 232 26.39 -0.03 6.55
C PRO A 232 26.30 -0.56 5.10
N ASP A 233 27.11 0.02 4.20
CA ASP A 233 27.08 -0.35 2.77
C ASP A 233 27.43 -1.82 2.53
N GLU A 234 28.31 -2.40 3.34
CA GLU A 234 28.65 -3.82 3.30
C GLU A 234 27.48 -4.76 3.67
N ILE A 235 26.50 -4.27 4.43
CA ILE A 235 25.27 -4.99 4.73
C ILE A 235 24.25 -4.80 3.59
N LYS A 236 24.11 -3.56 3.10
CA LYS A 236 23.18 -3.25 1.99
C LYS A 236 23.51 -4.03 0.74
N SER A 237 24.80 -4.11 0.38
CA SER A 237 25.29 -4.85 -0.80
C SER A 237 24.96 -6.35 -0.74
N GLU A 238 25.00 -6.95 0.44
CA GLU A 238 24.68 -8.37 0.64
C GLU A 238 23.19 -8.66 0.61
N LEU A 239 22.35 -7.64 0.79
CA LEU A 239 20.90 -7.78 0.79
C LEU A 239 20.29 -7.56 -0.60
N ASP A 240 21.11 -7.29 -1.64
CA ASP A 240 20.68 -6.92 -2.99
C ASP A 240 19.67 -5.75 -2.99
N LEU A 241 19.73 -4.89 -1.96
CA LEU A 241 18.96 -3.65 -1.91
C LEU A 241 19.67 -2.65 -2.82
N ILE A 242 19.30 -2.64 -4.08
CA ILE A 242 19.72 -1.65 -5.04
C ILE A 242 19.10 -0.30 -4.62
N LEU A 243 19.97 0.66 -4.40
CA LEU A 243 19.67 2.07 -4.15
C LEU A 243 18.99 2.71 -5.37
#